data_1f172ad6c3685ef96e370fef0a759d10
#
_entry.id   1f172ad6c3685ef96e370fef0a759d10
#
_cell.length_a   1.000
_cell.length_b   1.000
_cell.length_c   1.000
_cell.angle_alpha   90.00
_cell.angle_beta   90.00
_cell.angle_gamma   90.00
#
_symmetry.space_group_name_H-M   'P 1'
#
loop_
_entity.id
_entity.type
_entity.pdbx_description
1 polymer ?
#
loop_
_entity_poly.entity_id
_entity_poly.type
_entity_poly.pdbx_seq_one_letter_code
_entity_poly.pdbx_strand_id
1 'polypeptide(L)'
;MKKLRFQLLAVSVIVSLLSVTVFAQKKPVVKTPNPIIFAVLNDGKTLEPIAYVNKGKLEASVNGSDEKSIIAAFNKSYYKAGTSYRLIFGAANAGTVTVKSSDSKSECSANMAEAITKATKTPLKGLVMGLATNAVVKNTVSVRRRPTPAERTEIEALVKNEFVAQKLTPKTLKYHNLTALDLENDGKVEFVGTFWVDIDNLTRGLLFFIAAQGKNGKYAIGFKDYRSIDQASVMSGDIKNVDEGVYHELLLDAFDYNGDGVSEVFTYIQSFEGAGFNVYAKNGAAWANVFEGANYHCGY
;
A
#
# COMPACT_ATOMS: atom_id res chain seq x y z
N MET A 1 37.66 -96.81 -41.45
CA MET A 1 38.11 -95.77 -40.50
C MET A 1 37.46 -94.44 -40.83
N LYS A 2 36.32 -94.09 -40.24
CA LYS A 2 35.53 -92.86 -40.49
C LYS A 2 35.78 -91.82 -39.42
N LYS A 3 36.26 -90.67 -39.81
CA LYS A 3 36.45 -89.56 -38.90
C LYS A 3 35.13 -88.73 -38.73
N LEU A 4 34.65 -88.71 -37.52
CA LEU A 4 33.47 -87.91 -37.14
C LEU A 4 33.92 -86.48 -36.87
N ARG A 5 33.37 -85.50 -37.65
CA ARG A 5 33.54 -84.04 -37.37
C ARG A 5 32.40 -83.54 -36.50
N PHE A 6 32.76 -83.08 -35.31
CA PHE A 6 31.83 -82.34 -34.45
C PHE A 6 31.79 -80.89 -34.88
N GLN A 7 30.60 -80.39 -35.26
CA GLN A 7 30.36 -78.98 -35.46
C GLN A 7 29.83 -78.38 -34.18
N LEU A 8 30.56 -77.41 -33.61
CA LEU A 8 30.06 -76.57 -32.50
C LEU A 8 29.19 -75.45 -33.08
N LEU A 9 27.92 -75.46 -32.70
CA LEU A 9 27.03 -74.30 -32.91
C LEU A 9 27.26 -73.31 -31.76
N ALA A 10 27.76 -72.11 -32.10
CA ALA A 10 27.82 -70.98 -31.17
C ALA A 10 26.49 -70.25 -31.21
N VAL A 11 25.74 -70.31 -30.13
CA VAL A 11 24.51 -69.56 -29.93
C VAL A 11 24.90 -68.19 -29.35
N SER A 12 24.85 -67.13 -30.18
CA SER A 12 25.05 -65.72 -29.71
C SER A 12 23.74 -65.23 -29.08
N VAL A 13 23.71 -65.06 -27.79
CA VAL A 13 22.64 -64.40 -27.06
C VAL A 13 22.88 -62.87 -27.14
N ILE A 14 22.10 -62.17 -27.94
CA ILE A 14 22.07 -60.70 -27.98
C ILE A 14 21.21 -60.21 -26.85
N VAL A 15 21.82 -59.73 -25.77
CA VAL A 15 21.13 -59.04 -24.66
C VAL A 15 20.90 -57.61 -25.10
N SER A 16 19.70 -57.25 -25.53
CA SER A 16 19.27 -55.90 -25.82
C SER A 16 19.07 -55.14 -24.50
N LEU A 17 20.02 -54.31 -24.10
CA LEU A 17 19.89 -53.35 -23.04
C LEU A 17 18.92 -52.22 -23.49
N LEU A 18 17.65 -52.32 -23.09
CA LEU A 18 16.66 -51.24 -23.15
C LEU A 18 17.05 -50.18 -22.07
N SER A 19 17.81 -49.15 -22.47
CA SER A 19 18.04 -47.97 -21.64
C SER A 19 16.72 -47.20 -21.56
N VAL A 20 16.01 -47.38 -20.44
CA VAL A 20 14.86 -46.52 -20.07
C VAL A 20 15.41 -45.17 -19.70
N THR A 21 15.39 -44.21 -20.63
CA THR A 21 15.62 -42.80 -20.37
C THR A 21 14.46 -42.25 -19.55
N VAL A 22 14.62 -42.22 -18.21
CA VAL A 22 13.72 -41.50 -17.33
C VAL A 22 13.85 -40.00 -17.62
N PHE A 23 12.94 -39.49 -18.43
CA PHE A 23 12.76 -38.04 -18.53
C PHE A 23 12.28 -37.53 -17.17
N ALA A 24 13.18 -36.98 -16.38
CA ALA A 24 12.83 -36.21 -15.19
C ALA A 24 12.01 -35.00 -15.67
N GLN A 25 10.68 -35.10 -15.59
CA GLN A 25 9.81 -33.95 -15.79
C GLN A 25 10.23 -32.88 -14.79
N LYS A 26 10.86 -31.81 -15.29
CA LYS A 26 11.07 -30.59 -14.49
C LYS A 26 9.71 -30.19 -13.95
N LYS A 27 9.51 -30.30 -12.60
CA LYS A 27 8.33 -29.75 -11.97
C LYS A 27 8.19 -28.30 -12.44
N PRO A 28 7.00 -27.86 -12.89
CA PRO A 28 6.80 -26.48 -13.29
C PRO A 28 7.23 -25.59 -12.11
N VAL A 29 8.15 -24.67 -12.37
CA VAL A 29 8.53 -23.67 -11.38
C VAL A 29 7.27 -22.84 -11.15
N VAL A 30 6.59 -23.08 -10.04
CA VAL A 30 5.46 -22.25 -9.62
C VAL A 30 6.05 -20.88 -9.35
N LYS A 31 5.83 -19.94 -10.27
CA LYS A 31 6.28 -18.57 -10.13
C LYS A 31 5.61 -18.02 -8.88
N THR A 32 6.37 -17.79 -7.82
CA THR A 32 5.84 -17.16 -6.61
C THR A 32 5.24 -15.82 -6.99
N PRO A 33 3.99 -15.53 -6.60
CA PRO A 33 3.40 -14.23 -6.87
C PRO A 33 4.28 -13.12 -6.31
N ASN A 34 4.36 -11.99 -7.01
CA ASN A 34 5.10 -10.82 -6.52
C ASN A 34 4.58 -10.42 -5.13
N PRO A 35 5.44 -9.96 -4.22
CA PRO A 35 4.97 -9.32 -3.00
C PRO A 35 4.01 -8.19 -3.33
N ILE A 36 3.00 -8.00 -2.46
CA ILE A 36 1.94 -7.02 -2.66
C ILE A 36 1.74 -6.19 -1.41
N ILE A 37 1.31 -4.96 -1.59
CA ILE A 37 0.92 -4.03 -0.54
C ILE A 37 -0.57 -3.75 -0.68
N PHE A 38 -1.29 -3.85 0.43
CA PHE A 38 -2.71 -3.54 0.56
C PHE A 38 -2.93 -2.39 1.51
N ALA A 39 -3.95 -1.58 1.26
CA ALA A 39 -4.58 -0.75 2.27
C ALA A 39 -5.42 -1.63 3.22
N VAL A 40 -5.36 -1.34 4.51
CA VAL A 40 -6.20 -1.94 5.55
C VAL A 40 -7.20 -0.90 6.02
N LEU A 41 -8.46 -1.09 5.67
CA LEU A 41 -9.53 -0.11 5.79
C LEU A 41 -10.67 -0.63 6.68
N ASN A 42 -11.68 0.21 6.94
CA ASN A 42 -12.92 -0.15 7.60
C ASN A 42 -12.69 -0.87 8.95
N ASP A 43 -11.99 -0.21 9.88
CA ASP A 43 -11.64 -0.78 11.19
C ASP A 43 -10.80 -2.07 11.08
N GLY A 44 -10.01 -2.21 10.02
CA GLY A 44 -9.19 -3.38 9.78
C GLY A 44 -9.93 -4.57 9.18
N LYS A 45 -11.11 -4.35 8.60
CA LYS A 45 -11.97 -5.42 8.05
C LYS A 45 -11.87 -5.58 6.55
N THR A 46 -11.20 -4.66 5.85
CA THR A 46 -11.10 -4.66 4.39
C THR A 46 -9.64 -4.59 3.95
N LEU A 47 -9.30 -5.41 2.96
CA LEU A 47 -8.06 -5.34 2.19
C LEU A 47 -8.36 -4.79 0.80
N GLU A 48 -7.65 -3.74 0.42
CA GLU A 48 -7.70 -3.13 -0.90
C GLU A 48 -6.30 -3.10 -1.53
N PRO A 49 -6.09 -3.60 -2.76
CA PRO A 49 -4.77 -3.71 -3.36
C PRO A 49 -4.24 -2.33 -3.78
N ILE A 50 -2.99 -2.03 -3.42
CA ILE A 50 -2.31 -0.80 -3.82
C ILE A 50 -1.34 -1.09 -4.96
N ALA A 51 -0.30 -1.90 -4.69
CA ALA A 51 0.79 -2.12 -5.63
C ALA A 51 1.49 -3.45 -5.40
N TYR A 52 2.06 -4.01 -6.45
CA TYR A 52 3.07 -5.06 -6.34
C TYR A 52 4.44 -4.46 -6.04
N VAL A 53 5.26 -5.21 -5.33
CA VAL A 53 6.68 -4.88 -5.14
C VAL A 53 7.52 -5.79 -6.05
N ASN A 54 8.15 -5.21 -7.05
CA ASN A 54 9.02 -5.94 -7.97
C ASN A 54 10.42 -5.34 -7.98
N LYS A 55 11.40 -6.05 -7.42
CA LYS A 55 12.80 -5.63 -7.35
C LYS A 55 12.97 -4.21 -6.78
N GLY A 56 12.27 -3.90 -5.69
CA GLY A 56 12.32 -2.60 -5.03
C GLY A 56 11.60 -1.47 -5.79
N LYS A 57 10.72 -1.79 -6.73
CA LYS A 57 9.85 -0.84 -7.43
C LYS A 57 8.39 -1.19 -7.21
N LEU A 58 7.55 -0.18 -7.20
CA LEU A 58 6.10 -0.35 -7.16
C LEU A 58 5.57 -0.49 -8.60
N GLU A 59 4.69 -1.46 -8.78
CA GLU A 59 3.95 -1.70 -10.03
C GLU A 59 2.46 -1.71 -9.71
N ALA A 60 1.64 -1.17 -10.60
CA ALA A 60 0.20 -1.13 -10.41
C ALA A 60 -0.35 -2.55 -10.18
N SER A 61 -1.22 -2.67 -9.18
CA SER A 61 -1.95 -3.90 -8.90
C SER A 61 -3.22 -3.98 -9.77
N VAL A 62 -4.03 -5.01 -9.52
CA VAL A 62 -5.33 -5.16 -10.18
C VAL A 62 -6.28 -4.02 -9.79
N ASN A 63 -7.00 -3.50 -10.77
CA ASN A 63 -8.05 -2.49 -10.58
C ASN A 63 -9.43 -3.15 -10.59
N GLY A 64 -10.40 -2.59 -9.86
CA GLY A 64 -11.79 -3.08 -9.86
C GLY A 64 -12.50 -3.01 -11.21
N SER A 65 -11.98 -2.20 -12.15
CA SER A 65 -12.44 -2.11 -13.54
C SER A 65 -11.78 -3.10 -14.50
N ASP A 66 -10.82 -3.90 -14.04
CA ASP A 66 -10.15 -4.90 -14.88
C ASP A 66 -11.11 -6.02 -15.30
N GLU A 67 -10.72 -6.77 -16.33
CA GLU A 67 -11.47 -7.93 -16.78
C GLU A 67 -11.67 -8.95 -15.64
N LYS A 68 -12.86 -9.55 -15.58
CA LYS A 68 -13.24 -10.53 -14.54
C LYS A 68 -12.26 -11.69 -14.40
N SER A 69 -11.63 -12.09 -15.52
CA SER A 69 -10.60 -13.14 -15.54
C SER A 69 -9.33 -12.73 -14.79
N ILE A 70 -8.90 -11.47 -14.92
CA ILE A 70 -7.75 -10.89 -14.23
C ILE A 70 -8.04 -10.80 -12.74
N ILE A 71 -9.21 -10.27 -12.37
CA ILE A 71 -9.65 -10.19 -10.98
C ILE A 71 -9.75 -11.58 -10.34
N ALA A 72 -10.31 -12.56 -11.03
CA ALA A 72 -10.40 -13.93 -10.52
C ALA A 72 -9.02 -14.58 -10.31
N ALA A 73 -8.07 -14.35 -11.22
CA ALA A 73 -6.70 -14.83 -11.07
C ALA A 73 -5.98 -14.17 -9.89
N PHE A 74 -6.20 -12.87 -9.69
CA PHE A 74 -5.71 -12.13 -8.55
C PHE A 74 -6.27 -12.67 -7.23
N ASN A 75 -7.58 -12.81 -7.11
CA ASN A 75 -8.24 -13.31 -5.90
C ASN A 75 -7.76 -14.73 -5.56
N LYS A 76 -7.61 -15.60 -6.57
CA LYS A 76 -7.04 -16.93 -6.39
C LYS A 76 -5.62 -16.91 -5.82
N SER A 77 -4.81 -15.92 -6.20
CA SER A 77 -3.39 -15.83 -5.83
C SER A 77 -3.19 -15.17 -4.46
N TYR A 78 -4.01 -14.18 -4.12
CA TYR A 78 -3.79 -13.34 -2.94
C TYR A 78 -4.91 -13.42 -1.90
N TYR A 79 -6.14 -13.76 -2.29
CA TYR A 79 -7.31 -13.70 -1.41
C TYR A 79 -7.89 -15.07 -1.04
N LYS A 80 -7.06 -16.12 -1.07
CA LYS A 80 -7.49 -17.40 -0.53
C LYS A 80 -7.80 -17.26 0.97
N ALA A 81 -8.97 -17.68 1.40
CA ALA A 81 -9.38 -17.64 2.81
C ALA A 81 -8.32 -18.27 3.72
N GLY A 82 -7.98 -17.61 4.82
CA GLY A 82 -6.92 -18.00 5.73
C GLY A 82 -5.52 -17.52 5.35
N THR A 83 -5.33 -16.92 4.15
CA THR A 83 -4.04 -16.28 3.81
C THR A 83 -3.79 -15.12 4.77
N SER A 84 -2.58 -15.06 5.33
CA SER A 84 -2.21 -14.02 6.29
C SER A 84 -1.11 -13.14 5.76
N TYR A 85 -1.25 -11.85 6.01
CA TYR A 85 -0.31 -10.77 5.69
C TYR A 85 0.19 -10.14 6.99
N ARG A 86 1.36 -9.52 6.97
CA ARG A 86 1.84 -8.68 8.08
C ARG A 86 1.07 -7.37 8.07
N LEU A 87 0.53 -6.99 9.22
CA LEU A 87 0.03 -5.64 9.43
C LEU A 87 1.21 -4.70 9.63
N ILE A 88 1.28 -3.66 8.82
CA ILE A 88 2.22 -2.55 9.02
C ILE A 88 1.47 -1.42 9.71
N PHE A 89 2.01 -0.99 10.85
CA PHE A 89 1.51 0.14 11.61
C PHE A 89 2.68 0.81 12.36
N GLY A 90 2.92 2.08 12.06
CA GLY A 90 4.08 2.82 12.53
C GLY A 90 5.38 2.31 11.89
N ALA A 91 5.36 2.11 10.58
CA ALA A 91 6.45 1.66 9.73
C ALA A 91 7.04 0.27 10.07
N ALA A 92 6.39 -0.50 10.94
CA ALA A 92 6.88 -1.81 11.41
C ALA A 92 5.76 -2.85 11.45
N ASN A 93 6.14 -4.13 11.59
CA ASN A 93 5.18 -5.21 11.79
C ASN A 93 4.46 -5.06 13.14
N ALA A 94 3.16 -4.82 13.08
CA ALA A 94 2.31 -4.58 14.26
C ALA A 94 1.25 -5.68 14.46
N GLY A 95 1.30 -6.76 13.70
CA GLY A 95 0.32 -7.84 13.82
C GLY A 95 0.08 -8.57 12.51
N THR A 96 -1.13 -9.09 12.35
CA THR A 96 -1.52 -9.86 11.17
C THR A 96 -2.88 -9.41 10.62
N VAL A 97 -3.02 -9.51 9.31
CA VAL A 97 -4.29 -9.36 8.59
C VAL A 97 -4.56 -10.65 7.85
N THR A 98 -5.64 -11.34 8.19
CA THR A 98 -6.00 -12.62 7.60
C THR A 98 -7.22 -12.46 6.72
N VAL A 99 -7.13 -12.91 5.49
CA VAL A 99 -8.25 -12.93 4.54
C VAL A 99 -9.37 -13.81 5.09
N LYS A 100 -10.58 -13.26 5.20
CA LYS A 100 -11.79 -13.98 5.59
C LYS A 100 -12.51 -14.48 4.34
N SER A 101 -12.77 -13.61 3.39
CA SER A 101 -13.49 -13.92 2.16
C SER A 101 -13.19 -12.90 1.06
N SER A 102 -13.42 -13.29 -0.19
CA SER A 102 -13.43 -12.40 -1.36
C SER A 102 -14.44 -12.93 -2.37
N ASP A 103 -15.03 -12.05 -3.15
CA ASP A 103 -15.96 -12.42 -4.23
C ASP A 103 -15.53 -11.76 -5.55
N SER A 104 -14.80 -12.53 -6.37
CA SER A 104 -14.37 -12.08 -7.70
C SER A 104 -15.49 -11.95 -8.73
N LYS A 105 -16.74 -12.33 -8.37
CA LYS A 105 -17.93 -12.21 -9.21
C LYS A 105 -18.78 -11.01 -8.83
N SER A 106 -18.45 -10.35 -7.72
CA SER A 106 -19.12 -9.11 -7.32
C SER A 106 -19.13 -8.11 -8.49
N GLU A 107 -20.19 -7.34 -8.60
CA GLU A 107 -20.27 -6.27 -9.59
C GLU A 107 -19.36 -5.11 -9.19
N CYS A 108 -19.23 -4.90 -7.87
CA CYS A 108 -18.49 -3.80 -7.29
C CYS A 108 -17.35 -4.31 -6.40
N SER A 109 -16.19 -3.65 -6.44
CA SER A 109 -15.06 -3.93 -5.55
C SER A 109 -14.61 -5.40 -5.57
N ALA A 110 -14.75 -6.08 -6.71
CA ALA A 110 -14.47 -7.51 -6.86
C ALA A 110 -12.99 -7.88 -6.59
N ASN A 111 -12.09 -6.90 -6.63
CA ASN A 111 -10.67 -7.02 -6.31
C ASN A 111 -10.34 -6.70 -4.85
N MET A 112 -11.35 -6.54 -3.99
CA MET A 112 -11.18 -6.32 -2.55
C MET A 112 -11.53 -7.59 -1.76
N ALA A 113 -11.12 -7.64 -0.48
CA ALA A 113 -11.42 -8.78 0.38
C ALA A 113 -11.85 -8.34 1.78
N GLU A 114 -12.73 -9.13 2.38
CA GLU A 114 -12.95 -9.07 3.82
C GLU A 114 -11.77 -9.67 4.58
N ALA A 115 -11.42 -9.07 5.70
CA ALA A 115 -10.29 -9.48 6.51
C ALA A 115 -10.60 -9.48 8.01
N ILE A 116 -9.73 -10.15 8.75
CA ILE A 116 -9.67 -10.11 10.21
C ILE A 116 -8.28 -9.61 10.58
N THR A 117 -8.24 -8.43 11.21
CA THR A 117 -6.98 -7.83 11.67
C THR A 117 -6.76 -8.10 13.14
N LYS A 118 -5.56 -8.59 13.48
CA LYS A 118 -5.08 -8.77 14.85
C LYS A 118 -3.88 -7.86 15.05
N ALA A 119 -4.12 -6.67 15.58
CA ALA A 119 -3.07 -5.72 15.97
C ALA A 119 -2.54 -6.05 17.37
N THR A 120 -1.22 -5.87 17.56
CA THR A 120 -0.57 -6.18 18.83
C THR A 120 -0.77 -5.10 19.91
N LYS A 121 -0.90 -3.83 19.51
CA LYS A 121 -0.94 -2.71 20.45
C LYS A 121 -2.10 -1.73 20.23
N THR A 122 -2.39 -1.36 18.98
CA THR A 122 -3.36 -0.30 18.66
C THR A 122 -4.43 -0.82 17.73
N PRO A 123 -5.71 -0.80 18.11
CA PRO A 123 -6.78 -1.17 17.21
C PRO A 123 -6.93 -0.11 16.10
N LEU A 124 -7.15 -0.57 14.88
CA LEU A 124 -7.55 0.30 13.76
C LEU A 124 -9.02 0.67 13.95
N LYS A 125 -9.33 1.96 14.01
CA LYS A 125 -10.70 2.47 14.19
C LYS A 125 -10.92 3.77 13.44
N GLY A 126 -12.06 3.89 12.78
CA GLY A 126 -12.46 5.09 12.03
C GLY A 126 -11.47 5.38 10.90
N LEU A 127 -10.86 6.57 10.94
CA LEU A 127 -9.85 7.00 9.96
C LEU A 127 -8.43 6.49 10.27
N VAL A 128 -8.25 5.66 11.30
CA VAL A 128 -6.95 5.03 11.59
C VAL A 128 -6.84 3.79 10.72
N MET A 129 -6.00 3.87 9.72
CA MET A 129 -5.75 2.84 8.73
C MET A 129 -4.34 2.28 8.88
N GLY A 130 -3.98 1.28 8.11
CA GLY A 130 -2.65 0.68 8.06
C GLY A 130 -2.39 0.07 6.70
N LEU A 131 -1.27 -0.65 6.58
CA LEU A 131 -0.94 -1.43 5.39
C LEU A 131 -0.87 -2.92 5.74
N ALA A 132 -1.03 -3.77 4.73
CA ALA A 132 -0.77 -5.19 4.86
C ALA A 132 0.11 -5.66 3.70
N THR A 133 1.06 -6.58 3.99
CA THR A 133 1.98 -7.06 2.97
C THR A 133 2.53 -8.45 3.26
N ASN A 134 2.92 -9.17 2.21
CA ASN A 134 3.76 -10.36 2.30
C ASN A 134 5.22 -10.09 1.94
N ALA A 135 5.58 -8.84 1.65
CA ALA A 135 6.98 -8.43 1.49
C ALA A 135 7.76 -8.54 2.82
N VAL A 136 9.07 -8.52 2.74
CA VAL A 136 9.94 -8.53 3.93
C VAL A 136 9.82 -7.19 4.64
N VAL A 137 9.57 -7.23 5.95
CA VAL A 137 9.52 -6.05 6.83
C VAL A 137 10.76 -6.09 7.71
N LYS A 138 11.64 -5.12 7.55
CA LYS A 138 12.92 -5.05 8.28
C LYS A 138 12.78 -4.28 9.60
N ASN A 139 11.96 -3.23 9.61
CA ASN A 139 11.78 -2.40 10.80
C ASN A 139 11.09 -3.17 11.92
N THR A 140 11.68 -3.12 13.10
CA THR A 140 11.19 -3.81 14.30
C THR A 140 10.57 -2.87 15.33
N VAL A 141 10.85 -1.56 15.21
CA VAL A 141 10.34 -0.54 16.13
C VAL A 141 9.20 0.21 15.44
N SER A 142 8.01 0.11 16.01
CA SER A 142 6.84 0.84 15.53
C SER A 142 6.75 2.19 16.24
N VAL A 143 6.79 3.26 15.47
CA VAL A 143 6.57 4.63 15.95
C VAL A 143 5.44 5.26 15.15
N ARG A 144 4.24 5.29 15.73
CA ARG A 144 3.10 6.04 15.21
C ARG A 144 2.32 6.60 16.37
N ARG A 145 2.27 7.91 16.50
CA ARG A 145 1.62 8.58 17.62
C ARG A 145 1.03 9.93 17.23
N ARG A 146 0.21 10.46 18.09
CA ARG A 146 -0.20 11.86 17.99
C ARG A 146 0.99 12.78 18.35
N PRO A 147 1.02 14.02 17.81
CA PRO A 147 2.01 15.00 18.24
C PRO A 147 1.84 15.33 19.74
N THR A 148 2.92 15.69 20.40
CA THR A 148 2.88 16.38 21.67
C THR A 148 2.30 17.79 21.49
N PRO A 149 1.84 18.48 22.57
CA PRO A 149 1.34 19.84 22.45
C PRO A 149 2.35 20.82 21.83
N ALA A 150 3.63 20.70 22.18
CA ALA A 150 4.69 21.55 21.63
C ALA A 150 4.92 21.31 20.12
N GLU A 151 5.03 20.03 19.72
CA GLU A 151 5.14 19.64 18.32
C GLU A 151 3.94 20.12 17.51
N ARG A 152 2.74 19.95 18.05
CA ARG A 152 1.52 20.41 17.41
C ARG A 152 1.54 21.90 17.17
N THR A 153 1.91 22.70 18.17
CA THR A 153 2.01 24.16 18.03
C THR A 153 3.00 24.56 16.94
N GLU A 154 4.17 23.91 16.88
CA GLU A 154 5.18 24.18 15.87
C GLU A 154 4.68 23.82 14.47
N ILE A 155 4.08 22.65 14.29
CA ILE A 155 3.55 22.20 12.99
C ILE A 155 2.37 23.07 12.55
N GLU A 156 1.44 23.42 13.42
CA GLU A 156 0.32 24.33 13.07
C GLU A 156 0.82 25.71 12.64
N ALA A 157 1.92 26.20 13.22
CA ALA A 157 2.55 27.44 12.76
C ALA A 157 3.12 27.31 11.35
N LEU A 158 3.79 26.20 11.01
CA LEU A 158 4.26 25.92 9.65
C LEU A 158 3.10 25.84 8.67
N VAL A 159 2.06 25.09 9.00
CA VAL A 159 0.85 24.94 8.17
C VAL A 159 0.19 26.31 7.92
N LYS A 160 0.08 27.13 8.96
CA LYS A 160 -0.48 28.48 8.82
C LYS A 160 0.34 29.34 7.86
N ASN A 161 1.67 29.27 7.94
CA ASN A 161 2.55 30.00 7.03
C ASN A 161 2.36 29.54 5.57
N GLU A 162 2.12 28.26 5.33
CA GLU A 162 1.83 27.75 3.99
C GLU A 162 0.52 28.33 3.42
N PHE A 163 -0.54 28.41 4.23
CA PHE A 163 -1.78 29.06 3.79
C PHE A 163 -1.60 30.55 3.58
N VAL A 164 -0.80 31.23 4.41
CA VAL A 164 -0.46 32.66 4.20
C VAL A 164 0.31 32.85 2.88
N ALA A 165 1.20 31.94 2.52
CA ALA A 165 1.90 32.00 1.22
C ALA A 165 0.92 31.87 0.04
N GLN A 166 -0.25 31.26 0.23
CA GLN A 166 -1.35 31.20 -0.72
C GLN A 166 -2.29 32.43 -0.62
N LYS A 167 -1.89 33.49 0.09
CA LYS A 167 -2.67 34.70 0.35
C LYS A 167 -3.95 34.49 1.16
N LEU A 168 -3.98 33.40 1.95
CA LEU A 168 -5.08 33.09 2.85
C LEU A 168 -4.72 33.53 4.28
N THR A 169 -5.72 33.97 5.03
CA THR A 169 -5.56 34.31 6.45
C THR A 169 -6.54 33.44 7.26
N PRO A 170 -6.22 32.16 7.52
CA PRO A 170 -7.14 31.26 8.15
C PRO A 170 -7.38 31.67 9.61
N LYS A 171 -8.66 31.79 10.01
CA LYS A 171 -9.06 31.99 11.40
C LYS A 171 -8.92 30.69 12.20
N THR A 172 -9.20 29.57 11.57
CA THR A 172 -9.16 28.22 12.17
C THR A 172 -8.53 27.26 11.17
N LEU A 173 -7.61 26.44 11.66
CA LEU A 173 -7.09 25.29 10.93
C LEU A 173 -7.95 24.07 11.27
N LYS A 174 -8.41 23.36 10.26
CA LYS A 174 -9.06 22.07 10.38
C LYS A 174 -8.11 20.98 9.91
N TYR A 175 -8.20 19.77 10.44
CA TYR A 175 -7.35 18.66 10.00
C TYR A 175 -8.06 17.31 10.14
N HIS A 176 -7.71 16.35 9.27
CA HIS A 176 -8.14 14.97 9.36
C HIS A 176 -7.11 14.09 10.08
N ASN A 177 -5.83 14.28 9.74
CA ASN A 177 -4.75 13.61 10.44
C ASN A 177 -3.57 14.55 10.65
N LEU A 178 -2.88 14.33 11.75
CA LEU A 178 -1.55 14.82 12.04
C LEU A 178 -0.85 13.74 12.87
N THR A 179 0.08 13.05 12.23
CA THR A 179 0.67 11.82 12.76
C THR A 179 2.19 11.94 12.77
N ALA A 180 2.79 11.61 13.92
CA ALA A 180 4.24 11.47 14.09
C ALA A 180 4.65 10.03 13.78
N LEU A 181 5.62 9.86 12.90
CA LEU A 181 6.22 8.60 12.46
C LEU A 181 7.75 8.73 12.51
N ASP A 182 8.47 7.65 12.78
CA ASP A 182 9.92 7.59 12.57
C ASP A 182 10.17 6.97 11.18
N LEU A 183 10.24 7.83 10.16
CA LEU A 183 10.35 7.41 8.76
C LEU A 183 11.80 7.04 8.39
N GLU A 184 12.78 7.66 9.04
CA GLU A 184 14.19 7.47 8.76
C GLU A 184 14.85 6.45 9.70
N ASN A 185 14.06 5.89 10.64
CA ASN A 185 14.51 4.91 11.64
C ASN A 185 15.72 5.41 12.46
N ASP A 186 15.76 6.72 12.73
CA ASP A 186 16.83 7.42 13.46
C ASP A 186 16.42 7.86 14.89
N GLY A 187 15.21 7.49 15.30
CA GLY A 187 14.63 7.82 16.61
C GLY A 187 14.01 9.21 16.68
N LYS A 188 14.06 10.00 15.62
CA LYS A 188 13.32 11.24 15.47
C LYS A 188 12.01 10.98 14.73
N VAL A 189 11.08 11.92 14.82
CA VAL A 189 9.81 11.77 14.15
C VAL A 189 9.64 12.80 13.05
N GLU A 190 9.09 12.34 11.96
CA GLU A 190 8.51 13.14 10.91
C GLU A 190 7.01 13.26 11.14
N PHE A 191 6.41 14.34 10.62
CA PHE A 191 4.97 14.56 10.65
C PHE A 191 4.38 14.42 9.27
N VAL A 192 3.35 13.57 9.18
CA VAL A 192 2.47 13.51 8.02
C VAL A 192 1.13 14.10 8.41
N GLY A 193 0.67 15.09 7.66
CA GLY A 193 -0.54 15.84 8.01
C GLY A 193 -1.40 16.22 6.81
N THR A 194 -2.71 16.28 7.07
CA THR A 194 -3.72 16.77 6.12
C THR A 194 -4.55 17.82 6.80
N PHE A 195 -4.41 19.06 6.36
CA PHE A 195 -5.13 20.22 6.88
C PHE A 195 -5.97 20.86 5.79
N TRP A 196 -7.00 21.58 6.22
CA TRP A 196 -7.75 22.46 5.32
C TRP A 196 -8.28 23.70 6.01
N VAL A 197 -8.66 24.67 5.21
CA VAL A 197 -9.27 25.91 5.65
C VAL A 197 -10.45 26.24 4.77
N ASP A 198 -11.47 26.88 5.34
CA ASP A 198 -12.54 27.49 4.58
C ASP A 198 -12.00 28.79 3.96
N ILE A 199 -12.08 28.93 2.64
CA ILE A 199 -11.79 30.19 1.94
C ILE A 199 -13.04 31.04 1.93
N ASP A 200 -14.15 30.43 1.51
CA ASP A 200 -15.50 30.98 1.58
C ASP A 200 -16.51 29.82 1.78
N ASN A 201 -17.80 30.06 1.55
CA ASN A 201 -18.84 29.06 1.75
C ASN A 201 -18.75 27.87 0.75
N LEU A 202 -18.13 28.08 -0.40
CA LEU A 202 -18.08 27.14 -1.52
C LEU A 202 -16.66 26.68 -1.87
N THR A 203 -15.63 27.19 -1.18
CA THR A 203 -14.23 26.96 -1.53
C THR A 203 -13.42 26.52 -0.31
N ARG A 204 -12.56 25.49 -0.47
CA ARG A 204 -11.64 24.99 0.55
C ARG A 204 -10.21 25.00 0.04
N GLY A 205 -9.29 25.43 0.90
CA GLY A 205 -7.86 25.23 0.68
C GLY A 205 -7.42 23.96 1.42
N LEU A 206 -6.86 23.01 0.71
CA LEU A 206 -6.37 21.73 1.23
C LEU A 206 -4.85 21.71 1.20
N LEU A 207 -4.23 21.17 2.24
CA LEU A 207 -2.79 21.00 2.33
C LEU A 207 -2.48 19.60 2.88
N PHE A 208 -1.85 18.78 2.05
CA PHE A 208 -1.12 17.58 2.49
C PHE A 208 0.37 17.94 2.62
N PHE A 209 1.05 17.40 3.65
CA PHE A 209 2.48 17.65 3.82
C PHE A 209 3.19 16.54 4.57
N ILE A 210 4.51 16.50 4.36
CA ILE A 210 5.48 15.74 5.15
C ILE A 210 6.49 16.74 5.71
N ALA A 211 6.67 16.77 7.03
CA ALA A 211 7.61 17.66 7.70
C ALA A 211 8.61 16.86 8.52
N ALA A 212 9.88 17.25 8.47
CA ALA A 212 10.97 16.62 9.18
C ALA A 212 11.74 17.63 10.03
N GLN A 213 12.43 17.15 11.06
CA GLN A 213 13.27 18.00 11.89
C GLN A 213 14.61 18.26 11.21
N GLY A 214 14.94 19.52 11.02
CA GLY A 214 16.23 19.95 10.49
C GLY A 214 17.36 19.89 11.52
N LYS A 215 18.57 20.17 11.08
CA LYS A 215 19.78 20.17 11.95
C LYS A 215 19.70 21.14 13.13
N ASN A 216 18.89 22.19 13.02
CA ASN A 216 18.66 23.19 14.08
C ASN A 216 17.62 22.73 15.11
N GLY A 217 17.11 21.49 15.00
CA GLY A 217 16.06 20.95 15.88
C GLY A 217 14.66 21.49 15.60
N LYS A 218 14.45 22.29 14.55
CA LYS A 218 13.16 22.82 14.14
C LYS A 218 12.57 22.02 12.98
N TYR A 219 11.25 21.87 12.98
CA TYR A 219 10.56 21.24 11.87
C TYR A 219 10.52 22.14 10.64
N ALA A 220 10.60 21.51 9.48
CA ALA A 220 10.43 22.15 8.17
C ALA A 220 9.64 21.22 7.26
N ILE A 221 8.81 21.77 6.40
CA ILE A 221 8.05 21.02 5.40
C ILE A 221 9.01 20.61 4.27
N GLY A 222 9.20 19.30 4.11
CA GLY A 222 10.01 18.67 3.07
C GLY A 222 9.22 18.30 1.82
N PHE A 223 7.91 18.13 1.96
CA PHE A 223 6.95 17.93 0.86
C PHE A 223 5.65 18.63 1.17
N LYS A 224 5.01 19.19 0.16
CA LYS A 224 3.65 19.72 0.28
C LYS A 224 2.90 19.60 -1.05
N ASP A 225 1.61 19.33 -0.94
CA ASP A 225 0.62 19.49 -2.01
C ASP A 225 -0.50 20.39 -1.51
N TYR A 226 -0.66 21.54 -2.16
CA TYR A 226 -1.73 22.50 -1.88
C TYR A 226 -2.73 22.50 -3.03
N ARG A 227 -4.00 22.35 -2.71
CA ARG A 227 -5.11 22.40 -3.68
C ARG A 227 -6.18 23.37 -3.19
N SER A 228 -6.70 24.18 -4.12
CA SER A 228 -7.94 24.91 -3.90
C SER A 228 -9.08 24.15 -4.57
N ILE A 229 -10.07 23.76 -3.78
CA ILE A 229 -11.24 23.01 -4.24
C ILE A 229 -12.46 23.87 -4.05
N ASP A 230 -13.20 24.10 -5.13
CA ASP A 230 -14.47 24.78 -5.15
C ASP A 230 -15.63 23.79 -5.44
N GLN A 231 -16.84 24.27 -5.37
CA GLN A 231 -18.03 23.45 -5.64
C GLN A 231 -18.03 22.86 -7.06
N ALA A 232 -17.48 23.58 -8.04
CA ALA A 232 -17.41 23.10 -9.41
C ALA A 232 -16.38 21.97 -9.59
N SER A 233 -15.39 21.91 -8.71
CA SER A 233 -14.34 20.87 -8.70
C SER A 233 -14.80 19.59 -7.98
N VAL A 234 -15.97 19.62 -7.34
CA VAL A 234 -16.51 18.49 -6.60
C VAL A 234 -17.38 17.64 -7.53
N MET A 235 -16.92 16.43 -7.82
CA MET A 235 -17.67 15.51 -8.67
C MET A 235 -18.77 14.80 -7.89
N SER A 236 -19.99 15.36 -7.84
CA SER A 236 -21.20 14.60 -7.57
C SER A 236 -22.48 15.41 -7.79
N GLY A 237 -23.54 14.72 -8.20
CA GLY A 237 -24.81 15.32 -8.59
C GLY A 237 -25.63 15.93 -7.46
N ASP A 238 -25.53 15.45 -6.22
CA ASP A 238 -26.46 15.78 -5.12
C ASP A 238 -25.78 16.30 -3.85
N ILE A 239 -24.54 16.81 -3.94
CA ILE A 239 -23.83 17.36 -2.78
C ILE A 239 -24.52 18.63 -2.31
N LYS A 240 -24.96 18.63 -1.05
CA LYS A 240 -25.63 19.78 -0.42
C LYS A 240 -24.65 20.84 0.07
N ASN A 241 -23.41 20.46 0.35
CA ASN A 241 -22.33 21.37 0.72
C ASN A 241 -20.99 20.85 0.19
N VAL A 242 -20.03 21.75 0.02
CA VAL A 242 -18.72 21.40 -0.56
C VAL A 242 -17.94 20.39 0.27
N ASP A 243 -18.13 20.33 1.58
CA ASP A 243 -17.37 19.42 2.46
C ASP A 243 -17.74 17.95 2.23
N GLU A 244 -18.94 17.65 1.72
CA GLU A 244 -19.36 16.28 1.40
C GLU A 244 -18.60 15.71 0.19
N GLY A 245 -18.08 16.55 -0.69
CA GLY A 245 -17.36 16.14 -1.89
C GLY A 245 -15.89 16.48 -1.89
N VAL A 246 -15.36 16.98 -0.79
CA VAL A 246 -13.93 17.25 -0.68
C VAL A 246 -13.20 15.97 -0.25
N TYR A 247 -12.37 15.47 -1.15
CA TYR A 247 -11.59 14.27 -0.89
C TYR A 247 -10.21 14.64 -0.36
N HIS A 248 -9.97 14.24 0.89
CA HIS A 248 -8.72 14.51 1.59
C HIS A 248 -7.73 13.37 1.39
N GLU A 249 -6.46 13.70 1.27
CA GLU A 249 -5.39 12.74 1.29
C GLU A 249 -5.10 12.29 2.72
N LEU A 250 -5.28 11.03 3.02
CA LEU A 250 -5.20 10.45 4.36
C LEU A 250 -4.01 9.49 4.45
N LEU A 251 -3.31 9.52 5.57
CA LEU A 251 -2.23 8.58 5.84
C LEU A 251 -2.77 7.16 6.03
N LEU A 252 -2.29 6.21 5.23
CA LEU A 252 -2.39 4.78 5.52
C LEU A 252 -1.36 4.37 6.57
N ASP A 253 -0.10 4.37 6.21
CA ASP A 253 1.07 4.16 7.05
C ASP A 253 2.36 4.41 6.26
N ALA A 254 3.49 4.01 6.80
CA ALA A 254 4.77 4.02 6.13
C ALA A 254 5.37 2.61 6.06
N PHE A 255 6.16 2.33 5.02
CA PHE A 255 6.80 1.03 4.82
C PHE A 255 8.03 1.14 3.92
N ASP A 256 9.18 0.68 4.41
CA ASP A 256 10.42 0.53 3.63
C ASP A 256 10.27 -0.68 2.69
N TYR A 257 9.65 -0.45 1.51
CA TYR A 257 9.40 -1.52 0.55
C TYR A 257 10.61 -1.81 -0.35
N ASN A 258 11.51 -0.84 -0.52
CA ASN A 258 12.68 -0.94 -1.39
C ASN A 258 13.93 -1.41 -0.63
N GLY A 259 13.91 -1.32 0.71
CA GLY A 259 14.94 -1.82 1.61
C GLY A 259 16.13 -0.88 1.79
N ASP A 260 15.96 0.42 1.53
CA ASP A 260 17.01 1.43 1.66
C ASP A 260 17.16 2.00 3.09
N GLY A 261 16.26 1.63 4.00
CA GLY A 261 16.28 2.03 5.41
C GLY A 261 15.41 3.24 5.72
N VAL A 262 14.82 3.88 4.72
CA VAL A 262 13.83 4.95 4.86
C VAL A 262 12.44 4.42 4.50
N SER A 263 11.45 4.65 5.32
CA SER A 263 10.09 4.21 5.05
C SER A 263 9.36 5.18 4.14
N GLU A 264 8.82 4.69 3.04
CA GLU A 264 7.95 5.47 2.17
C GLU A 264 6.58 5.67 2.81
N VAL A 265 5.99 6.84 2.58
CA VAL A 265 4.66 7.22 3.09
C VAL A 265 3.61 6.83 2.07
N PHE A 266 2.65 6.02 2.51
CA PHE A 266 1.50 5.58 1.73
C PHE A 266 0.24 6.33 2.15
N THR A 267 -0.50 6.84 1.18
CA THR A 267 -1.72 7.61 1.42
C THR A 267 -2.91 7.04 0.65
N TYR A 268 -4.09 7.45 1.06
CA TYR A 268 -5.38 7.06 0.53
C TYR A 268 -6.22 8.31 0.28
N ILE A 269 -6.78 8.43 -0.90
CA ILE A 269 -7.71 9.49 -1.27
C ILE A 269 -9.00 8.82 -1.69
N GLN A 270 -10.03 8.90 -0.86
CA GLN A 270 -11.36 8.44 -1.24
C GLN A 270 -11.87 9.31 -2.39
N SER A 271 -12.51 8.69 -3.38
CA SER A 271 -13.22 9.36 -4.45
C SER A 271 -14.66 8.86 -4.54
N PHE A 272 -15.45 9.44 -5.43
CA PHE A 272 -16.86 9.08 -5.61
C PHE A 272 -17.03 7.62 -6.05
N GLU A 273 -16.20 7.15 -6.99
CA GLU A 273 -16.30 5.81 -7.58
C GLU A 273 -15.13 4.90 -7.23
N GLY A 274 -14.31 5.26 -6.24
CA GLY A 274 -13.13 4.47 -5.92
C GLY A 274 -12.18 5.15 -4.95
N ALA A 275 -10.91 4.83 -5.10
CA ALA A 275 -9.83 5.39 -4.31
C ALA A 275 -8.59 5.69 -5.15
N GLY A 276 -7.86 6.72 -4.76
CA GLY A 276 -6.50 6.99 -5.20
C GLY A 276 -5.49 6.61 -4.12
N PHE A 277 -4.29 6.25 -4.55
CA PHE A 277 -3.15 5.97 -3.68
C PHE A 277 -1.95 6.75 -4.15
N ASN A 278 -1.27 7.42 -3.23
CA ASN A 278 0.03 8.01 -3.49
C ASN A 278 1.08 7.35 -2.61
N VAL A 279 2.31 7.29 -3.13
CA VAL A 279 3.48 6.87 -2.34
C VAL A 279 4.56 7.91 -2.47
N TYR A 280 5.04 8.37 -1.33
CA TYR A 280 6.08 9.39 -1.25
C TYR A 280 7.36 8.75 -0.72
N ALA A 281 8.45 8.94 -1.46
CA ALA A 281 9.79 8.50 -1.07
C ALA A 281 10.71 9.69 -0.87
N LYS A 282 11.69 9.53 0.01
CA LYS A 282 12.75 10.49 0.25
C LYS A 282 13.90 10.22 -0.71
N ASN A 283 14.33 11.25 -1.42
CA ASN A 283 15.53 11.21 -2.26
C ASN A 283 16.49 12.32 -1.80
N GLY A 284 17.52 11.95 -1.07
CA GLY A 284 18.39 12.90 -0.38
C GLY A 284 17.64 13.70 0.68
N ALA A 285 17.53 15.01 0.51
CA ALA A 285 16.82 15.89 1.45
C ALA A 285 15.35 16.15 1.06
N ALA A 286 14.92 15.74 -0.13
CA ALA A 286 13.59 16.03 -0.66
C ALA A 286 12.71 14.78 -0.68
N TRP A 287 11.42 15.00 -0.44
CA TRP A 287 10.38 14.00 -0.66
C TRP A 287 9.74 14.20 -2.04
N ALA A 288 9.37 13.13 -2.69
CA ALA A 288 8.69 13.17 -3.99
C ALA A 288 7.61 12.08 -4.05
N ASN A 289 6.54 12.34 -4.80
CA ASN A 289 5.60 11.29 -5.19
C ASN A 289 6.30 10.36 -6.19
N VAL A 290 6.38 9.06 -5.86
CA VAL A 290 7.07 8.04 -6.67
C VAL A 290 6.12 7.00 -7.24
N PHE A 291 4.86 7.00 -6.81
CA PHE A 291 3.83 6.10 -7.31
C PHE A 291 2.45 6.72 -7.12
N GLU A 292 1.65 6.65 -8.17
CA GLU A 292 0.23 6.97 -8.15
C GLU A 292 -0.54 5.75 -8.63
N GLY A 293 -1.53 5.35 -7.86
CA GLY A 293 -2.43 4.25 -8.17
C GLY A 293 -3.87 4.66 -7.97
N ALA A 294 -4.77 3.93 -8.60
CA ALA A 294 -6.21 4.10 -8.40
C ALA A 294 -6.90 2.75 -8.40
N ASN A 295 -8.00 2.67 -7.69
CA ASN A 295 -8.87 1.50 -7.68
C ASN A 295 -10.33 1.95 -7.86
N TYR A 296 -10.98 1.38 -8.85
CA TYR A 296 -12.40 1.60 -9.11
C TYR A 296 -13.23 0.68 -8.21
N HIS A 297 -14.21 1.23 -7.53
CA HIS A 297 -15.12 0.46 -6.68
C HIS A 297 -16.45 0.19 -7.37
N CYS A 298 -17.20 1.19 -7.65
CA CYS A 298 -18.44 1.26 -8.43
C CYS A 298 -19.01 2.67 -8.32
N GLY A 299 -19.55 3.18 -9.40
CA GLY A 299 -20.41 4.38 -9.34
C GLY A 299 -21.75 4.00 -8.70
N TYR A 300 -22.26 4.85 -7.83
CA TYR A 300 -23.58 4.73 -7.22
C TYR A 300 -24.55 5.70 -7.88
#